data_3db93d1dd2c59951064542251a856103
#
_entry.id   3db93d1dd2c59951064542251a856103
#
_cell.length_a   1.000
_cell.length_b   1.000
_cell.length_c   1.000
_cell.angle_alpha   90.00
_cell.angle_beta   90.00
_cell.angle_gamma   90.00
#
_symmetry.space_group_name_H-M   'P 1'
#
loop_
_entity.id
_entity.type
_entity.pdbx_description
1 polymer ?
#
loop_
_entity_poly.entity_id
_entity_poly.type
_entity_poly.pdbx_seq_one_letter_code
_entity_poly.pdbx_strand_id
1 'polypeptide(L)'
;MQSFLQLVAHDLYTKIGNDLSRTVLVFPNKRANLFFNEYLAGESDQPIWSPAAMSISDLFRKLSVQKAGDPIRLVCELYKVFREETESQETLDDFYFWGELLISDFDDVDKNLVDADKLFSNLQDLKNLMDDYEFLDKEQEEAIQQFFQNFSIERRTVLKEKFISLWDKLGTIYHRYRENLAELGIAYEGMLYRNVIEQLDTTRLKYDKYIFVGFNVLNKVETKFFQLLQDADKAMFYWDYDLFYTKQIAKHEAGEFINRNLKRFPNELPESCFDTLRKPKNIRYISASTENAQARFLPEWVQSTLSTANEEKENAVVLCNEALLLPVLHSIPQEVKNVNITMGFPLAQTPVYSFINAAMELQTNGYRTATGRFTYETVSAILKHPYTRQLSINAEPLERELTKTNRFYPLPSELKMDDFLIKLFT
;
A
#
# COMPACT_ATOMS: atom_id res chain seq x y z
N MET A 1 -14.45 8.65 -27.45
CA MET A 1 -15.04 7.53 -26.67
C MET A 1 -15.20 8.03 -25.25
N GLN A 2 -16.36 7.87 -24.61
CA GLN A 2 -16.53 8.30 -23.22
C GLN A 2 -15.75 7.35 -22.30
N SER A 3 -15.09 7.91 -21.29
CA SER A 3 -14.43 7.12 -20.25
C SER A 3 -15.48 6.50 -19.30
N PHE A 4 -15.08 5.46 -18.55
CA PHE A 4 -15.95 4.83 -17.57
C PHE A 4 -16.51 5.86 -16.55
N LEU A 5 -15.65 6.74 -16.01
CA LEU A 5 -16.08 7.76 -15.06
C LEU A 5 -17.03 8.81 -15.68
N GLN A 6 -16.91 9.11 -16.98
CA GLN A 6 -17.88 9.96 -17.68
C GLN A 6 -19.25 9.29 -17.75
N LEU A 7 -19.28 7.98 -18.09
CA LEU A 7 -20.53 7.23 -18.10
C LEU A 7 -21.20 7.19 -16.73
N VAL A 8 -20.41 7.01 -15.67
CA VAL A 8 -20.91 7.04 -14.27
C VAL A 8 -21.45 8.42 -13.92
N ALA A 9 -20.74 9.49 -14.26
CA ALA A 9 -21.19 10.88 -13.99
C ALA A 9 -22.51 11.19 -14.69
N HIS A 10 -22.60 10.82 -15.97
CA HIS A 10 -23.82 11.01 -16.77
C HIS A 10 -25.01 10.23 -16.22
N ASP A 11 -24.84 8.96 -15.88
CA ASP A 11 -25.90 8.11 -15.36
C ASP A 11 -26.38 8.59 -13.98
N LEU A 12 -25.47 8.98 -13.09
CA LEU A 12 -25.82 9.53 -11.78
C LEU A 12 -26.56 10.85 -11.90
N TYR A 13 -26.09 11.75 -12.77
CA TYR A 13 -26.79 13.01 -13.03
C TYR A 13 -28.19 12.78 -13.58
N THR A 14 -28.35 11.82 -14.49
CA THR A 14 -29.65 11.47 -15.08
C THR A 14 -30.60 10.87 -14.05
N LYS A 15 -30.12 10.02 -13.13
CA LYS A 15 -30.94 9.32 -12.14
C LYS A 15 -31.28 10.17 -10.92
N ILE A 16 -30.37 11.02 -10.46
CA ILE A 16 -30.49 11.76 -9.19
C ILE A 16 -30.74 13.26 -9.42
N GLY A 17 -30.20 13.82 -10.51
CA GLY A 17 -30.33 15.26 -10.81
C GLY A 17 -29.19 16.08 -10.18
N ASN A 18 -29.49 17.37 -9.91
CA ASN A 18 -28.49 18.36 -9.48
C ASN A 18 -28.10 18.27 -8.01
N ASP A 19 -28.83 17.54 -7.17
CA ASP A 19 -28.55 17.44 -5.74
C ASP A 19 -28.08 16.04 -5.37
N LEU A 20 -26.75 15.85 -5.35
CA LEU A 20 -26.10 14.62 -4.90
C LEU A 20 -25.54 14.75 -3.46
N SER A 21 -25.89 15.80 -2.71
CA SER A 21 -25.32 16.07 -1.38
C SER A 21 -25.58 14.96 -0.34
N ARG A 22 -26.65 14.18 -0.53
CA ARG A 22 -27.00 13.05 0.34
C ARG A 22 -26.45 11.71 -0.14
N THR A 23 -25.57 11.73 -1.13
CA THR A 23 -24.90 10.54 -1.67
C THR A 23 -23.41 10.55 -1.37
N VAL A 24 -22.81 9.37 -1.38
CA VAL A 24 -21.37 9.21 -1.25
C VAL A 24 -20.83 8.27 -2.30
N LEU A 25 -19.82 8.74 -3.03
CA LEU A 25 -19.04 7.93 -3.95
C LEU A 25 -17.92 7.23 -3.18
N VAL A 26 -17.84 5.94 -3.34
CA VAL A 26 -16.81 5.10 -2.72
C VAL A 26 -15.96 4.51 -3.82
N PHE A 27 -14.66 4.81 -3.79
CA PHE A 27 -13.67 4.34 -4.75
C PHE A 27 -12.64 3.43 -4.08
N PRO A 28 -11.95 2.56 -4.83
CA PRO A 28 -10.77 1.86 -4.34
C PRO A 28 -9.63 2.81 -3.95
N ASN A 29 -9.50 3.94 -4.67
CA ASN A 29 -8.49 4.96 -4.43
C ASN A 29 -9.06 6.39 -4.54
N LYS A 30 -8.33 7.37 -3.98
CA LYS A 30 -8.82 8.78 -3.91
C LYS A 30 -8.76 9.54 -5.24
N ARG A 31 -7.97 9.10 -6.21
CA ARG A 31 -7.72 9.87 -7.45
C ARG A 31 -8.89 9.88 -8.40
N ALA A 32 -9.63 8.79 -8.48
CA ALA A 32 -10.79 8.68 -9.34
C ALA A 32 -11.80 9.83 -9.12
N ASN A 33 -11.90 10.31 -7.88
CA ASN A 33 -12.78 11.43 -7.54
C ASN A 33 -12.45 12.74 -8.27
N LEU A 34 -11.18 13.02 -8.55
CA LEU A 34 -10.77 14.24 -9.23
C LEU A 34 -11.37 14.29 -10.65
N PHE A 35 -11.21 13.18 -11.38
CA PHE A 35 -11.74 13.05 -12.73
C PHE A 35 -13.26 12.98 -12.74
N PHE A 36 -13.85 12.26 -11.78
CA PHE A 36 -15.30 12.17 -11.66
C PHE A 36 -15.95 13.56 -11.47
N ASN A 37 -15.39 14.39 -10.59
CA ASN A 37 -15.91 15.75 -10.35
C ASN A 37 -15.79 16.64 -11.58
N GLU A 38 -14.72 16.50 -12.38
CA GLU A 38 -14.57 17.22 -13.64
C GLU A 38 -15.68 16.83 -14.64
N TYR A 39 -15.94 15.53 -14.76
CA TYR A 39 -16.99 15.02 -15.66
C TYR A 39 -18.38 15.41 -15.17
N LEU A 40 -18.65 15.30 -13.87
CA LEU A 40 -19.93 15.69 -13.29
C LEU A 40 -20.20 17.18 -13.50
N ALA A 41 -19.21 18.04 -13.36
CA ALA A 41 -19.35 19.46 -13.59
C ALA A 41 -19.68 19.79 -15.06
N GLY A 42 -19.30 18.92 -16.00
CA GLY A 42 -19.63 19.06 -17.41
C GLY A 42 -21.06 18.61 -17.80
N GLU A 43 -21.82 18.00 -16.89
CA GLU A 43 -23.18 17.50 -17.19
C GLU A 43 -24.24 18.59 -17.17
N SER A 44 -23.98 19.75 -16.57
CA SER A 44 -24.98 20.85 -16.44
C SER A 44 -24.33 22.21 -16.37
N ASP A 45 -24.96 23.19 -16.99
CA ASP A 45 -24.61 24.62 -16.83
C ASP A 45 -25.17 25.20 -15.50
N GLN A 46 -26.00 24.45 -14.80
CA GLN A 46 -26.54 24.85 -13.49
C GLN A 46 -25.63 24.30 -12.37
N PRO A 47 -25.57 24.97 -11.21
CA PRO A 47 -24.85 24.47 -10.06
C PRO A 47 -25.29 23.06 -9.64
N ILE A 48 -24.35 22.17 -9.40
CA ILE A 48 -24.56 20.82 -8.89
C ILE A 48 -24.04 20.73 -7.46
N TRP A 49 -24.87 20.23 -6.55
CA TRP A 49 -24.43 19.85 -5.22
C TRP A 49 -23.66 18.53 -5.30
N SER A 50 -22.33 18.64 -5.19
CA SER A 50 -21.44 17.49 -5.34
C SER A 50 -21.67 16.43 -4.27
N PRO A 51 -21.60 15.14 -4.62
CA PRO A 51 -21.59 14.05 -3.64
C PRO A 51 -20.35 14.11 -2.76
N ALA A 52 -20.43 13.52 -1.56
CA ALA A 52 -19.21 13.19 -0.84
C ALA A 52 -18.41 12.13 -1.59
N ALA A 53 -17.10 12.16 -1.48
CA ALA A 53 -16.25 11.13 -2.09
C ALA A 53 -15.17 10.67 -1.10
N MET A 54 -14.91 9.36 -1.08
CA MET A 54 -13.89 8.77 -0.21
C MET A 54 -13.43 7.41 -0.73
N SER A 55 -12.30 6.94 -0.21
CA SER A 55 -11.88 5.55 -0.43
C SER A 55 -12.68 4.60 0.47
N ILE A 56 -12.66 3.32 0.14
CA ILE A 56 -13.29 2.29 0.97
C ILE A 56 -12.65 2.24 2.38
N SER A 57 -11.33 2.39 2.47
CA SER A 57 -10.63 2.47 3.76
C SER A 57 -11.05 3.69 4.58
N ASP A 58 -11.20 4.87 3.95
CA ASP A 58 -11.69 6.05 4.66
C ASP A 58 -13.13 5.87 5.16
N LEU A 59 -13.96 5.16 4.38
CA LEU A 59 -15.34 4.87 4.79
C LEU A 59 -15.38 3.98 6.03
N PHE A 60 -14.64 2.86 6.03
CA PHE A 60 -14.55 1.99 7.20
C PHE A 60 -14.00 2.71 8.43
N ARG A 61 -12.94 3.54 8.26
CA ARG A 61 -12.40 4.36 9.36
C ARG A 61 -13.42 5.35 9.94
N LYS A 62 -14.30 5.91 9.10
CA LYS A 62 -15.38 6.81 9.57
C LYS A 62 -16.52 6.08 10.28
N LEU A 63 -16.77 4.83 9.93
CA LEU A 63 -17.79 3.99 10.54
C LEU A 63 -17.30 3.32 11.83
N SER A 64 -16.00 3.19 12.00
CA SER A 64 -15.40 2.55 13.16
C SER A 64 -15.40 3.43 14.40
N VAL A 65 -15.62 2.81 15.55
CA VAL A 65 -15.43 3.41 16.88
C VAL A 65 -13.95 3.49 17.23
N GLN A 66 -13.15 2.53 16.75
CA GLN A 66 -11.72 2.44 16.99
C GLN A 66 -10.94 3.26 15.94
N LYS A 67 -9.77 3.75 16.34
CA LYS A 67 -8.84 4.45 15.44
C LYS A 67 -7.84 3.46 14.84
N ALA A 68 -7.41 3.69 13.62
CA ALA A 68 -6.30 2.95 13.06
C ALA A 68 -5.04 3.18 13.91
N GLY A 69 -4.40 2.10 14.33
CA GLY A 69 -3.16 2.15 15.11
C GLY A 69 -1.97 2.56 14.24
N ASP A 70 -0.98 3.20 14.86
CA ASP A 70 0.31 3.40 14.24
C ASP A 70 1.02 2.05 14.02
N PRO A 71 1.62 1.78 12.85
CA PRO A 71 2.22 0.47 12.54
C PRO A 71 3.27 0.02 13.58
N ILE A 72 4.16 0.92 14.01
CA ILE A 72 5.19 0.60 15.00
C ILE A 72 4.53 0.27 16.34
N ARG A 73 3.54 1.06 16.75
CA ARG A 73 2.80 0.80 17.98
C ARG A 73 2.07 -0.54 17.95
N LEU A 74 1.47 -0.89 16.82
CA LEU A 74 0.80 -2.18 16.63
C LEU A 74 1.77 -3.35 16.84
N VAL A 75 3.00 -3.26 16.27
CA VAL A 75 4.04 -4.28 16.50
C VAL A 75 4.47 -4.33 17.95
N CYS A 76 4.66 -3.18 18.61
CA CYS A 76 5.03 -3.13 20.02
C CYS A 76 3.95 -3.76 20.93
N GLU A 77 2.67 -3.52 20.67
CA GLU A 77 1.59 -4.11 21.45
C GLU A 77 1.49 -5.64 21.19
N LEU A 78 1.69 -6.09 19.95
CA LEU A 78 1.77 -7.51 19.64
C LEU A 78 2.96 -8.18 20.33
N TYR A 79 4.11 -7.51 20.36
CA TYR A 79 5.30 -8.02 21.05
C TYR A 79 5.10 -8.24 22.54
N LYS A 80 4.35 -7.37 23.23
CA LYS A 80 4.02 -7.57 24.64
C LYS A 80 3.22 -8.84 24.84
N VAL A 81 2.14 -9.01 24.06
CA VAL A 81 1.29 -10.22 24.10
C VAL A 81 2.11 -11.47 23.76
N PHE A 82 2.93 -11.39 22.71
CA PHE A 82 3.80 -12.49 22.30
C PHE A 82 4.74 -12.92 23.41
N ARG A 83 5.41 -12.00 24.08
CA ARG A 83 6.32 -12.31 25.19
C ARG A 83 5.62 -12.95 26.37
N GLU A 84 4.44 -12.44 26.73
CA GLU A 84 3.64 -12.98 27.83
C GLU A 84 3.20 -14.42 27.55
N GLU A 85 2.75 -14.71 26.32
CA GLU A 85 2.23 -16.03 25.95
C GLU A 85 3.34 -17.05 25.70
N THR A 86 4.48 -16.62 25.14
CA THR A 86 5.56 -17.55 24.74
C THR A 86 6.70 -17.64 25.72
N GLU A 87 6.74 -16.74 26.72
CA GLU A 87 7.88 -16.57 27.64
C GLU A 87 9.22 -16.36 26.90
N SER A 88 9.13 -15.82 25.66
CA SER A 88 10.30 -15.60 24.79
C SER A 88 11.23 -14.55 25.37
N GLN A 89 12.55 -14.79 25.20
CA GLN A 89 13.62 -13.83 25.54
C GLN A 89 14.06 -13.01 24.33
N GLU A 90 13.37 -13.14 23.20
CA GLU A 90 13.69 -12.36 21.99
C GLU A 90 13.52 -10.87 22.24
N THR A 91 14.40 -10.07 21.63
CA THR A 91 14.29 -8.62 21.69
C THR A 91 13.21 -8.10 20.73
N LEU A 92 12.81 -6.86 20.91
CA LEU A 92 11.87 -6.24 19.95
C LEU A 92 12.44 -6.20 18.52
N ASP A 93 13.76 -6.01 18.38
CA ASP A 93 14.43 -5.97 17.07
C ASP A 93 14.34 -7.32 16.36
N ASP A 94 14.55 -8.42 17.09
CA ASP A 94 14.44 -9.79 16.55
C ASP A 94 13.00 -10.13 16.16
N PHE A 95 12.04 -9.63 16.94
CA PHE A 95 10.61 -9.89 16.73
C PHE A 95 9.99 -9.00 15.66
N TYR A 96 10.53 -7.80 15.38
CA TYR A 96 9.82 -6.75 14.63
C TYR A 96 9.34 -7.22 13.26
N PHE A 97 10.20 -7.87 12.49
CA PHE A 97 9.83 -8.43 11.18
C PHE A 97 8.72 -9.49 11.27
N TRP A 98 8.80 -10.36 12.27
CA TRP A 98 7.78 -11.37 12.54
C TRP A 98 6.46 -10.74 12.98
N GLY A 99 6.55 -9.70 13.80
CA GLY A 99 5.40 -8.95 14.25
C GLY A 99 4.62 -8.31 13.10
N GLU A 100 5.31 -7.72 12.13
CA GLU A 100 4.69 -7.19 10.91
C GLU A 100 3.99 -8.28 10.09
N LEU A 101 4.65 -9.44 9.93
CA LEU A 101 4.07 -10.58 9.21
C LEU A 101 2.81 -11.11 9.91
N LEU A 102 2.87 -11.33 11.22
CA LEU A 102 1.71 -11.80 12.00
C LEU A 102 0.54 -10.81 11.95
N ILE A 103 0.79 -9.50 12.01
CA ILE A 103 -0.26 -8.49 11.86
C ILE A 103 -0.89 -8.57 10.48
N SER A 104 -0.09 -8.79 9.43
CA SER A 104 -0.59 -9.00 8.08
C SER A 104 -1.48 -10.24 7.97
N ASP A 105 -1.09 -11.34 8.58
CA ASP A 105 -1.87 -12.58 8.59
C ASP A 105 -3.19 -12.40 9.38
N PHE A 106 -3.14 -11.74 10.54
CA PHE A 106 -4.34 -11.42 11.32
C PHE A 106 -5.27 -10.44 10.57
N ASP A 107 -4.70 -9.50 9.81
CA ASP A 107 -5.44 -8.59 8.94
C ASP A 107 -6.21 -9.37 7.87
N ASP A 108 -5.58 -10.35 7.25
CA ASP A 108 -6.20 -11.22 6.25
C ASP A 108 -7.29 -12.13 6.85
N VAL A 109 -7.07 -12.68 8.04
CA VAL A 109 -8.07 -13.46 8.79
C VAL A 109 -9.33 -12.62 9.02
N ASP A 110 -9.16 -11.38 9.45
CA ASP A 110 -10.26 -10.47 9.76
C ASP A 110 -10.95 -9.95 8.47
N LYS A 111 -10.20 -9.51 7.46
CA LYS A 111 -10.75 -9.05 6.17
C LYS A 111 -11.52 -10.14 5.44
N ASN A 112 -11.15 -11.39 5.65
CA ASN A 112 -11.85 -12.53 5.06
C ASN A 112 -12.89 -13.16 5.98
N LEU A 113 -13.18 -12.58 7.15
CA LEU A 113 -14.16 -13.07 8.14
C LEU A 113 -13.93 -14.56 8.47
N VAL A 114 -12.65 -14.96 8.53
CA VAL A 114 -12.30 -16.34 8.86
C VAL A 114 -12.59 -16.60 10.34
N ASP A 115 -13.07 -17.80 10.64
CA ASP A 115 -13.20 -18.30 11.99
C ASP A 115 -11.78 -18.65 12.49
N ALA A 116 -11.23 -17.77 13.32
CA ALA A 116 -9.85 -17.87 13.78
C ALA A 116 -9.61 -19.14 14.61
N ASP A 117 -10.59 -19.56 15.42
CA ASP A 117 -10.47 -20.74 16.26
C ASP A 117 -10.37 -22.01 15.41
N LYS A 118 -11.19 -22.11 14.36
CA LYS A 118 -11.09 -23.22 13.41
C LYS A 118 -9.82 -23.18 12.58
N LEU A 119 -9.39 -21.99 12.18
CA LEU A 119 -8.16 -21.85 11.42
C LEU A 119 -6.96 -22.33 12.24
N PHE A 120 -6.80 -21.82 13.45
CA PHE A 120 -5.65 -22.14 14.29
C PHE A 120 -5.69 -23.58 14.83
N SER A 121 -6.86 -24.15 15.11
CA SER A 121 -6.98 -25.57 15.45
C SER A 121 -6.65 -26.48 14.25
N ASN A 122 -7.10 -26.15 13.04
CA ASN A 122 -6.75 -26.91 11.84
C ASN A 122 -5.25 -26.85 11.51
N LEU A 123 -4.60 -25.73 11.79
CA LEU A 123 -3.14 -25.62 11.65
C LEU A 123 -2.41 -26.51 12.66
N GLN A 124 -2.95 -26.65 13.86
CA GLN A 124 -2.43 -27.57 14.87
C GLN A 124 -2.63 -29.04 14.47
N ASP A 125 -3.79 -29.38 13.88
CA ASP A 125 -4.06 -30.72 13.36
C ASP A 125 -3.17 -31.06 12.17
N LEU A 126 -2.93 -30.10 11.24
CA LEU A 126 -1.97 -30.25 10.15
C LEU A 126 -0.55 -30.50 10.66
N LYS A 127 -0.15 -29.88 11.77
CA LYS A 127 1.13 -30.15 12.42
C LYS A 127 1.25 -31.61 12.87
N ASN A 128 0.20 -32.14 13.48
CA ASN A 128 0.17 -33.54 13.94
C ASN A 128 0.18 -34.53 12.74
N LEU A 129 -0.35 -34.10 11.58
CA LEU A 129 -0.34 -34.85 10.32
C LEU A 129 0.97 -34.70 9.54
N MET A 130 1.79 -33.64 9.78
CA MET A 130 3.06 -33.43 9.09
C MET A 130 4.15 -34.46 9.46
N ASP A 131 3.94 -35.25 10.48
CA ASP A 131 4.74 -36.44 10.75
C ASP A 131 4.40 -37.62 9.81
N ASP A 132 3.26 -37.54 9.05
CA ASP A 132 2.83 -38.50 8.03
C ASP A 132 2.44 -37.78 6.72
N TYR A 133 3.39 -37.61 5.81
CA TYR A 133 3.30 -36.82 4.56
C TYR A 133 2.36 -37.39 3.47
N GLU A 134 1.59 -38.42 3.70
CA GLU A 134 0.84 -39.11 2.63
C GLU A 134 -0.54 -38.54 2.25
N PHE A 135 -1.03 -37.48 2.91
CA PHE A 135 -2.44 -37.05 2.75
C PHE A 135 -2.68 -35.61 2.22
N LEU A 136 -1.64 -34.86 1.86
CA LEU A 136 -1.79 -33.51 1.31
C LEU A 136 -2.00 -33.56 -0.21
N ASP A 137 -2.96 -32.80 -0.73
CA ASP A 137 -3.02 -32.54 -2.16
C ASP A 137 -1.87 -31.63 -2.62
N LYS A 138 -1.56 -31.65 -3.93
CA LYS A 138 -0.41 -30.91 -4.46
C LYS A 138 -0.48 -29.39 -4.25
N GLU A 139 -1.68 -28.81 -4.22
CA GLU A 139 -1.86 -27.36 -4.00
C GLU A 139 -1.58 -26.98 -2.55
N GLN A 140 -1.96 -27.84 -1.60
CA GLN A 140 -1.68 -27.68 -0.18
C GLN A 140 -0.19 -27.87 0.12
N GLU A 141 0.43 -28.86 -0.52
CA GLU A 141 1.88 -29.10 -0.42
C GLU A 141 2.70 -27.93 -0.99
N GLU A 142 2.31 -27.37 -2.13
CA GLU A 142 2.95 -26.20 -2.73
C GLU A 142 2.77 -24.94 -1.89
N ALA A 143 1.60 -24.69 -1.31
CA ALA A 143 1.35 -23.57 -0.42
C ALA A 143 2.18 -23.66 0.87
N ILE A 144 2.28 -24.83 1.46
CA ILE A 144 3.10 -25.12 2.64
C ILE A 144 4.59 -25.00 2.29
N GLN A 145 5.04 -25.55 1.15
CA GLN A 145 6.43 -25.41 0.70
C GLN A 145 6.80 -23.96 0.40
N GLN A 146 5.91 -23.17 -0.17
CA GLN A 146 6.11 -21.75 -0.45
C GLN A 146 6.24 -20.94 0.85
N PHE A 147 5.44 -21.25 1.85
CA PHE A 147 5.55 -20.69 3.20
C PHE A 147 6.88 -21.03 3.88
N PHE A 148 7.36 -22.27 3.72
CA PHE A 148 8.63 -22.73 4.28
C PHE A 148 9.88 -22.42 3.43
N GLN A 149 9.75 -22.05 2.17
CA GLN A 149 10.90 -21.70 1.30
C GLN A 149 11.68 -20.46 1.77
N ASN A 150 11.04 -19.60 2.54
CA ASN A 150 11.69 -18.43 3.13
C ASN A 150 12.61 -18.77 4.33
N PHE A 151 12.67 -20.03 4.74
CA PHE A 151 13.53 -20.50 5.83
C PHE A 151 14.73 -21.31 5.31
N SER A 152 15.96 -20.83 5.54
CA SER A 152 17.18 -21.53 5.14
C SER A 152 17.35 -22.90 5.83
N ILE A 153 17.79 -23.87 5.05
CA ILE A 153 17.84 -25.31 5.39
C ILE A 153 18.73 -25.65 6.59
N GLU A 154 19.74 -24.83 6.92
CA GLU A 154 20.75 -25.14 7.93
C GLU A 154 20.39 -24.82 9.40
N ARG A 155 19.31 -24.07 9.64
CA ARG A 155 18.79 -23.76 10.99
C ARG A 155 17.47 -24.47 11.30
N ARG A 156 17.12 -25.48 10.52
CA ARG A 156 15.78 -26.09 10.50
C ARG A 156 15.28 -26.68 11.81
N THR A 157 16.10 -27.27 12.63
CA THR A 157 15.60 -28.07 13.77
C THR A 157 15.15 -27.20 14.94
N VAL A 158 15.97 -26.26 15.38
CA VAL A 158 15.65 -25.40 16.53
C VAL A 158 14.62 -24.31 16.17
N LEU A 159 14.71 -23.74 14.95
CA LEU A 159 13.73 -22.77 14.46
C LEU A 159 12.37 -23.43 14.17
N LYS A 160 12.38 -24.67 13.65
CA LYS A 160 11.16 -25.45 13.43
C LYS A 160 10.43 -25.76 14.74
N GLU A 161 11.14 -26.17 15.78
CA GLU A 161 10.54 -26.45 17.09
C GLU A 161 9.99 -25.18 17.76
N LYS A 162 10.72 -24.06 17.69
CA LYS A 162 10.23 -22.76 18.18
C LYS A 162 9.01 -22.27 17.40
N PHE A 163 9.03 -22.40 16.09
CA PHE A 163 7.92 -22.01 15.23
C PHE A 163 6.68 -22.86 15.46
N ILE A 164 6.87 -24.17 15.63
CA ILE A 164 5.80 -25.12 15.95
C ILE A 164 5.19 -24.82 17.32
N SER A 165 5.99 -24.51 18.34
CA SER A 165 5.49 -24.11 19.66
C SER A 165 4.73 -22.77 19.63
N LEU A 166 5.08 -21.88 18.69
CA LEU A 166 4.37 -20.63 18.46
C LEU A 166 2.98 -20.88 17.86
N TRP A 167 2.85 -21.82 16.93
CA TRP A 167 1.56 -22.12 16.30
C TRP A 167 0.50 -22.59 17.28
N ASP A 168 0.88 -23.35 18.30
CA ASP A 168 -0.03 -23.78 19.38
C ASP A 168 -0.61 -22.57 20.14
N LYS A 169 0.09 -21.44 20.11
CA LYS A 169 -0.28 -20.22 20.84
C LYS A 169 -0.88 -19.12 19.97
N LEU A 170 -0.84 -19.28 18.62
CA LEU A 170 -1.30 -18.23 17.69
C LEU A 170 -2.75 -17.82 17.93
N GLY A 171 -3.65 -18.76 18.19
CA GLY A 171 -5.04 -18.46 18.50
C GLY A 171 -5.18 -17.59 19.76
N THR A 172 -4.48 -17.96 20.83
CA THR A 172 -4.45 -17.18 22.08
C THR A 172 -3.85 -15.80 21.87
N ILE A 173 -2.73 -15.71 21.13
CA ILE A 173 -2.06 -14.44 20.80
C ILE A 173 -3.01 -13.55 20.00
N TYR A 174 -3.69 -14.08 18.98
CA TYR A 174 -4.65 -13.35 18.17
C TYR A 174 -5.78 -12.75 19.02
N HIS A 175 -6.42 -13.54 19.88
CA HIS A 175 -7.53 -13.07 20.71
C HIS A 175 -7.05 -12.03 21.74
N ARG A 176 -6.00 -12.31 22.50
CA ARG A 176 -5.45 -11.39 23.49
C ARG A 176 -4.94 -10.08 22.86
N TYR A 177 -4.34 -10.16 21.68
CA TYR A 177 -3.91 -8.97 20.95
C TYR A 177 -5.09 -8.09 20.56
N ARG A 178 -6.16 -8.67 20.03
CA ARG A 178 -7.39 -7.94 19.71
C ARG A 178 -8.04 -7.31 20.94
N GLU A 179 -8.09 -8.01 22.05
CA GLU A 179 -8.60 -7.49 23.32
C GLU A 179 -7.77 -6.29 23.80
N ASN A 180 -6.46 -6.43 23.82
CA ASN A 180 -5.54 -5.34 24.20
C ASN A 180 -5.71 -4.10 23.30
N LEU A 181 -5.77 -4.29 21.97
CA LEU A 181 -6.01 -3.20 21.05
C LEU A 181 -7.40 -2.56 21.25
N ALA A 182 -8.42 -3.34 21.55
CA ALA A 182 -9.76 -2.84 21.83
C ALA A 182 -9.80 -1.95 23.08
N GLU A 183 -9.13 -2.36 24.17
CA GLU A 183 -8.97 -1.56 25.39
C GLU A 183 -8.24 -0.23 25.12
N LEU A 184 -7.23 -0.24 24.24
CA LEU A 184 -6.51 0.96 23.83
C LEU A 184 -7.28 1.85 22.85
N GLY A 185 -8.45 1.41 22.36
CA GLY A 185 -9.25 2.13 21.36
C GLY A 185 -8.62 2.21 19.98
N ILE A 186 -7.69 1.30 19.66
CA ILE A 186 -7.01 1.21 18.36
C ILE A 186 -7.23 -0.14 17.71
N ALA A 187 -6.98 -0.24 16.41
CA ALA A 187 -7.08 -1.50 15.65
C ALA A 187 -6.13 -1.48 14.45
N TYR A 188 -5.68 -2.65 13.99
CA TYR A 188 -5.18 -2.82 12.63
C TYR A 188 -6.36 -2.84 11.64
N GLU A 189 -6.09 -2.69 10.35
CA GLU A 189 -7.14 -2.40 9.37
C GLU A 189 -8.20 -3.50 9.29
N GLY A 190 -7.81 -4.77 9.22
CA GLY A 190 -8.75 -5.91 9.16
C GLY A 190 -9.63 -6.03 10.39
N MET A 191 -9.05 -5.87 11.59
CA MET A 191 -9.82 -5.83 12.84
C MET A 191 -10.85 -4.70 12.82
N LEU A 192 -10.44 -3.50 12.36
CA LEU A 192 -11.34 -2.36 12.25
C LEU A 192 -12.50 -2.66 11.29
N TYR A 193 -12.22 -3.25 10.13
CA TYR A 193 -13.22 -3.59 9.12
C TYR A 193 -14.20 -4.64 9.65
N ARG A 194 -13.69 -5.71 10.27
CA ARG A 194 -14.52 -6.77 10.86
C ARG A 194 -15.44 -6.23 11.94
N ASN A 195 -14.92 -5.41 12.86
CA ASN A 195 -15.70 -4.82 13.94
C ASN A 195 -16.81 -3.90 13.40
N VAL A 196 -16.53 -3.12 12.33
CA VAL A 196 -17.57 -2.31 11.68
C VAL A 196 -18.69 -3.20 11.15
N ILE A 197 -18.38 -4.30 10.46
CA ILE A 197 -19.40 -5.19 9.89
C ILE A 197 -20.23 -5.92 10.95
N GLU A 198 -19.60 -6.32 12.05
CA GLU A 198 -20.28 -7.01 13.16
C GLU A 198 -21.23 -6.07 13.94
N GLN A 199 -20.96 -4.75 13.91
CA GLN A 199 -21.73 -3.75 14.67
C GLN A 199 -22.56 -2.81 13.79
N LEU A 200 -22.55 -3.01 12.46
CA LEU A 200 -23.16 -2.08 11.51
C LEU A 200 -24.69 -1.99 11.69
N ASP A 201 -25.15 -0.80 12.01
CA ASP A 201 -26.57 -0.42 11.96
C ASP A 201 -26.81 0.46 10.71
N THR A 202 -27.39 -0.14 9.67
CA THR A 202 -27.64 0.54 8.39
C THR A 202 -28.63 1.71 8.52
N THR A 203 -29.44 1.76 9.58
CA THR A 203 -30.39 2.85 9.83
C THR A 203 -29.70 4.14 10.28
N ARG A 204 -28.53 4.03 10.86
CA ARG A 204 -27.72 5.16 11.37
C ARG A 204 -26.72 5.70 10.36
N LEU A 205 -26.69 5.16 9.16
CA LEU A 205 -25.77 5.61 8.13
C LEU A 205 -26.14 7.02 7.63
N LYS A 206 -25.11 7.86 7.46
CA LYS A 206 -25.24 9.29 7.17
C LYS A 206 -25.88 9.58 5.81
N TYR A 207 -25.54 8.77 4.80
CA TYR A 207 -25.95 9.02 3.41
C TYR A 207 -27.13 8.14 3.02
N ASP A 208 -27.94 8.64 2.10
CA ASP A 208 -29.08 7.90 1.58
C ASP A 208 -28.64 6.83 0.60
N LYS A 209 -27.63 7.12 -0.23
CA LYS A 209 -27.05 6.16 -1.18
C LYS A 209 -25.52 6.15 -1.08
N TYR A 210 -24.97 4.96 -1.11
CA TYR A 210 -23.55 4.62 -1.19
C TYR A 210 -23.27 4.07 -2.58
N ILE A 211 -22.45 4.76 -3.36
CA ILE A 211 -22.22 4.49 -4.77
C ILE A 211 -20.81 3.93 -4.93
N PHE A 212 -20.70 2.65 -5.19
CA PHE A 212 -19.43 1.93 -5.33
C PHE A 212 -18.97 1.94 -6.78
N VAL A 213 -17.81 2.51 -7.05
CA VAL A 213 -17.33 2.76 -8.41
C VAL A 213 -15.95 2.17 -8.65
N GLY A 214 -15.82 1.30 -9.67
CA GLY A 214 -14.55 0.82 -10.19
C GLY A 214 -13.85 -0.22 -9.31
N PHE A 215 -14.59 -0.98 -8.50
CA PHE A 215 -14.07 -2.13 -7.77
C PHE A 215 -13.89 -3.34 -8.68
N ASN A 216 -12.99 -4.25 -8.30
CA ASN A 216 -12.79 -5.52 -9.00
C ASN A 216 -12.75 -6.69 -8.01
N VAL A 217 -11.65 -6.84 -7.28
CA VAL A 217 -11.51 -7.86 -6.23
C VAL A 217 -12.08 -7.31 -4.93
N LEU A 218 -12.99 -8.07 -4.33
CA LEU A 218 -13.57 -7.75 -3.01
C LEU A 218 -13.15 -8.82 -2.01
N ASN A 219 -12.71 -8.39 -0.84
CA ASN A 219 -12.58 -9.29 0.30
C ASN A 219 -13.97 -9.64 0.89
N LYS A 220 -14.02 -10.55 1.85
CA LYS A 220 -15.32 -10.98 2.40
C LYS A 220 -16.01 -9.90 3.24
N VAL A 221 -15.23 -9.05 3.92
CA VAL A 221 -15.79 -7.91 4.67
C VAL A 221 -16.45 -6.92 3.72
N GLU A 222 -15.77 -6.51 2.64
CA GLU A 222 -16.33 -5.62 1.63
C GLU A 222 -17.57 -6.23 0.95
N THR A 223 -17.50 -7.51 0.61
CA THR A 223 -18.65 -8.24 0.04
C THR A 223 -19.85 -8.23 0.99
N LYS A 224 -19.62 -8.45 2.29
CA LYS A 224 -20.67 -8.42 3.30
C LYS A 224 -21.24 -7.01 3.49
N PHE A 225 -20.36 -6.00 3.48
CA PHE A 225 -20.76 -4.59 3.56
C PHE A 225 -21.65 -4.18 2.38
N PHE A 226 -21.26 -4.51 1.16
CA PHE A 226 -22.05 -4.25 -0.04
C PHE A 226 -23.43 -4.91 0.03
N GLN A 227 -23.46 -6.17 0.51
CA GLN A 227 -24.72 -6.90 0.69
C GLN A 227 -25.64 -6.21 1.70
N LEU A 228 -25.13 -5.82 2.86
CA LEU A 228 -25.92 -5.13 3.90
C LEU A 228 -26.51 -3.79 3.38
N LEU A 229 -25.75 -3.05 2.59
CA LEU A 229 -26.22 -1.81 2.00
C LEU A 229 -27.21 -2.03 0.85
N GLN A 230 -27.03 -3.10 0.06
CA GLN A 230 -27.97 -3.49 -0.98
C GLN A 230 -29.33 -3.92 -0.37
N ASP A 231 -29.30 -4.75 0.67
CA ASP A 231 -30.49 -5.21 1.39
C ASP A 231 -31.27 -4.05 2.05
N ALA A 232 -30.54 -2.98 2.42
CA ALA A 232 -31.13 -1.75 2.96
C ALA A 232 -31.58 -0.74 1.88
N ASP A 233 -31.50 -1.08 0.60
CA ASP A 233 -31.74 -0.18 -0.54
C ASP A 233 -30.87 1.09 -0.49
N LYS A 234 -29.62 0.97 -0.02
CA LYS A 234 -28.66 2.09 0.11
C LYS A 234 -27.46 1.97 -0.82
N ALA A 235 -27.35 0.96 -1.67
CA ALA A 235 -26.19 0.74 -2.54
C ALA A 235 -26.52 0.94 -4.02
N MET A 236 -25.56 1.48 -4.77
CA MET A 236 -25.50 1.46 -6.24
C MET A 236 -24.11 1.00 -6.65
N PHE A 237 -24.01 0.22 -7.74
CA PHE A 237 -22.76 -0.41 -8.17
C PHE A 237 -22.42 -0.06 -9.60
N TYR A 238 -21.23 0.43 -9.82
CA TYR A 238 -20.65 0.73 -11.12
C TYR A 238 -19.37 -0.06 -11.31
N TRP A 239 -19.44 -1.13 -12.12
CA TRP A 239 -18.32 -2.01 -12.43
C TRP A 239 -17.72 -1.62 -13.76
N ASP A 240 -16.39 -1.51 -13.83
CA ASP A 240 -15.65 -1.32 -15.07
C ASP A 240 -15.11 -2.66 -15.56
N TYR A 241 -15.54 -3.09 -16.76
CA TYR A 241 -15.16 -4.37 -17.34
C TYR A 241 -15.30 -4.33 -18.86
N ASP A 242 -14.89 -5.40 -19.53
CA ASP A 242 -15.19 -5.59 -20.95
C ASP A 242 -15.82 -6.97 -21.20
N LEU A 243 -16.80 -7.01 -22.09
CA LEU A 243 -17.52 -8.23 -22.47
C LEU A 243 -16.61 -9.30 -23.07
N PHE A 244 -15.46 -8.90 -23.62
CA PHE A 244 -14.45 -9.82 -24.10
C PHE A 244 -13.99 -10.79 -23.00
N TYR A 245 -13.70 -10.29 -21.80
CA TYR A 245 -13.22 -11.10 -20.66
C TYR A 245 -14.36 -11.79 -19.90
N THR A 246 -15.56 -11.24 -19.92
CA THR A 246 -16.67 -11.75 -19.09
C THR A 246 -17.58 -12.74 -19.82
N LYS A 247 -17.74 -12.60 -21.15
CA LYS A 247 -18.67 -13.42 -21.93
C LYS A 247 -18.04 -14.14 -23.11
N GLN A 248 -17.04 -13.55 -23.77
CA GLN A 248 -16.54 -14.02 -25.06
C GLN A 248 -15.40 -15.02 -24.91
N ILE A 249 -14.57 -14.91 -23.87
CA ILE A 249 -13.58 -15.92 -23.51
C ILE A 249 -14.07 -16.63 -22.24
N ALA A 250 -14.43 -17.89 -22.40
CA ALA A 250 -14.83 -18.72 -21.26
C ALA A 250 -13.64 -18.88 -20.29
N LYS A 251 -13.85 -18.53 -19.01
CA LYS A 251 -12.89 -18.73 -17.91
C LYS A 251 -11.56 -17.96 -18.05
N HIS A 252 -11.57 -16.72 -18.52
CA HIS A 252 -10.40 -15.87 -18.45
C HIS A 252 -10.27 -15.25 -17.03
N GLU A 253 -9.08 -15.30 -16.44
CA GLU A 253 -8.80 -14.79 -15.07
C GLU A 253 -9.26 -13.34 -14.88
N ALA A 254 -9.01 -12.45 -15.85
CA ALA A 254 -9.42 -11.05 -15.79
C ALA A 254 -10.95 -10.85 -15.65
N GLY A 255 -11.76 -11.84 -16.03
CA GLY A 255 -13.22 -11.80 -15.91
C GLY A 255 -13.76 -12.49 -14.66
N GLU A 256 -12.96 -13.23 -13.91
CA GLU A 256 -13.45 -14.12 -12.84
C GLU A 256 -14.15 -13.35 -11.72
N PHE A 257 -13.46 -12.38 -11.12
CA PHE A 257 -14.00 -11.59 -10.01
C PHE A 257 -15.20 -10.73 -10.44
N ILE A 258 -15.10 -10.09 -11.60
CA ILE A 258 -16.19 -9.28 -12.16
C ILE A 258 -17.44 -10.13 -12.44
N ASN A 259 -17.29 -11.31 -13.02
CA ASN A 259 -18.42 -12.23 -13.26
C ASN A 259 -19.10 -12.66 -11.95
N ARG A 260 -18.33 -12.85 -10.89
CA ARG A 260 -18.85 -13.17 -9.56
C ARG A 260 -19.61 -11.96 -8.97
N ASN A 261 -19.03 -10.79 -9.10
CA ASN A 261 -19.61 -9.55 -8.57
C ASN A 261 -20.88 -9.14 -9.30
N LEU A 262 -20.90 -9.18 -10.64
CA LEU A 262 -22.08 -8.86 -11.46
C LEU A 262 -23.31 -9.72 -11.16
N LYS A 263 -23.10 -11.00 -10.80
CA LYS A 263 -24.20 -11.89 -10.40
C LYS A 263 -24.81 -11.48 -9.06
N ARG A 264 -24.02 -10.88 -8.17
CA ARG A 264 -24.42 -10.56 -6.81
C ARG A 264 -24.84 -9.11 -6.68
N PHE A 265 -24.14 -8.23 -7.35
CA PHE A 265 -24.29 -6.78 -7.33
C PHE A 265 -24.44 -6.27 -8.77
N PRO A 266 -25.67 -6.15 -9.30
CA PRO A 266 -25.90 -5.74 -10.68
C PRO A 266 -25.28 -4.36 -10.98
N ASN A 267 -24.71 -4.22 -12.18
CA ASN A 267 -24.18 -2.93 -12.63
C ASN A 267 -25.32 -1.97 -12.99
N GLU A 268 -25.20 -0.72 -12.62
CA GLU A 268 -26.15 0.35 -12.98
C GLU A 268 -26.09 0.72 -14.47
N LEU A 269 -24.90 0.58 -15.09
CA LEU A 269 -24.71 0.85 -16.51
C LEU A 269 -25.10 -0.37 -17.38
N PRO A 270 -25.69 -0.14 -18.55
CA PRO A 270 -26.06 -1.21 -19.48
C PRO A 270 -24.83 -1.88 -20.09
N GLU A 271 -24.92 -3.18 -20.37
CA GLU A 271 -23.83 -3.97 -20.97
C GLU A 271 -23.30 -3.39 -22.29
N SER A 272 -24.12 -2.68 -23.06
CA SER A 272 -23.70 -2.05 -24.32
C SER A 272 -22.56 -1.05 -24.18
N CYS A 273 -22.29 -0.55 -22.97
CA CYS A 273 -21.18 0.34 -22.68
C CYS A 273 -19.82 -0.40 -22.65
N PHE A 274 -19.81 -1.71 -22.55
CA PHE A 274 -18.65 -2.53 -22.19
C PHE A 274 -18.11 -3.44 -23.31
N ASP A 275 -18.36 -3.15 -24.56
CA ASP A 275 -17.81 -3.86 -25.73
C ASP A 275 -16.85 -2.95 -26.50
N THR A 276 -15.72 -2.64 -25.88
CA THR A 276 -14.75 -1.67 -26.41
C THR A 276 -13.42 -2.28 -26.78
N LEU A 277 -13.03 -3.40 -26.17
CA LEU A 277 -11.72 -4.02 -26.37
C LEU A 277 -11.50 -4.49 -27.82
N ARG A 278 -12.57 -4.91 -28.50
CA ARG A 278 -12.51 -5.36 -29.91
C ARG A 278 -12.50 -4.24 -30.94
N LYS A 279 -12.75 -3.01 -30.55
CA LYS A 279 -12.70 -1.87 -31.47
C LYS A 279 -11.27 -1.73 -32.04
N PRO A 280 -11.11 -1.34 -33.31
CA PRO A 280 -9.81 -1.13 -33.90
C PRO A 280 -8.95 -0.20 -33.05
N LYS A 281 -7.68 -0.56 -32.86
CA LYS A 281 -6.68 0.19 -32.12
C LYS A 281 -5.42 0.31 -32.96
N ASN A 282 -4.71 1.42 -32.82
CA ASN A 282 -3.37 1.54 -33.37
C ASN A 282 -2.38 1.06 -32.29
N ILE A 283 -1.76 -0.10 -32.50
CA ILE A 283 -0.81 -0.70 -31.56
C ILE A 283 0.56 -0.75 -32.22
N ARG A 284 1.56 -0.16 -31.58
CA ARG A 284 2.96 -0.20 -32.02
C ARG A 284 3.80 -0.92 -30.96
N TYR A 285 4.49 -1.97 -31.36
CA TYR A 285 5.43 -2.70 -30.52
C TYR A 285 6.84 -2.19 -30.77
N ILE A 286 7.58 -1.92 -29.69
CA ILE A 286 8.97 -1.43 -29.77
C ILE A 286 9.80 -2.33 -28.87
N SER A 287 10.87 -2.89 -29.45
CA SER A 287 11.86 -3.67 -28.73
C SER A 287 13.11 -2.83 -28.50
N ALA A 288 13.62 -2.84 -27.30
CA ALA A 288 14.86 -2.18 -26.93
C ALA A 288 15.77 -3.15 -26.15
N SER A 289 17.09 -2.96 -26.26
CA SER A 289 18.07 -3.86 -25.67
C SER A 289 18.17 -3.76 -24.15
N THR A 290 17.72 -2.65 -23.57
CA THR A 290 17.73 -2.38 -22.12
C THR A 290 16.51 -1.58 -21.70
N GLU A 291 16.12 -1.65 -20.42
CA GLU A 291 15.04 -0.84 -19.85
C GLU A 291 15.28 0.66 -20.02
N ASN A 292 16.52 1.12 -19.82
CA ASN A 292 16.88 2.52 -20.03
C ASN A 292 16.73 2.95 -21.51
N ALA A 293 17.02 2.05 -22.45
CA ALA A 293 16.79 2.31 -23.89
C ALA A 293 15.28 2.40 -24.20
N GLN A 294 14.42 1.66 -23.50
CA GLN A 294 12.95 1.83 -23.58
C GLN A 294 12.54 3.23 -23.14
N ALA A 295 13.04 3.70 -21.98
CA ALA A 295 12.73 5.05 -21.50
C ALA A 295 13.17 6.14 -22.49
N ARG A 296 14.32 5.98 -23.13
CA ARG A 296 14.86 6.92 -24.13
C ARG A 296 14.08 6.99 -25.44
N PHE A 297 13.21 6.01 -25.71
CA PHE A 297 12.31 6.07 -26.87
C PHE A 297 11.10 7.01 -26.63
N LEU A 298 10.80 7.33 -25.37
CA LEU A 298 9.65 8.16 -25.00
C LEU A 298 9.57 9.50 -25.75
N PRO A 299 10.67 10.27 -25.95
CA PRO A 299 10.63 11.53 -26.70
C PRO A 299 10.07 11.37 -28.12
N GLU A 300 10.46 10.32 -28.84
CA GLU A 300 9.99 10.06 -30.21
C GLU A 300 8.47 9.77 -30.20
N TRP A 301 8.01 8.97 -29.23
CA TRP A 301 6.59 8.70 -29.09
C TRP A 301 5.80 9.96 -28.73
N VAL A 302 6.26 10.74 -27.75
CA VAL A 302 5.61 11.99 -27.32
C VAL A 302 5.52 12.99 -28.47
N GLN A 303 6.61 13.23 -29.22
CA GLN A 303 6.62 14.16 -30.35
C GLN A 303 5.63 13.71 -31.44
N SER A 304 5.54 12.41 -31.71
CA SER A 304 4.60 11.91 -32.71
C SER A 304 3.13 12.01 -32.25
N THR A 305 2.87 12.06 -30.95
CA THR A 305 1.52 12.06 -30.37
C THR A 305 1.05 13.48 -30.06
N LEU A 306 1.88 14.32 -29.44
CA LEU A 306 1.52 15.70 -29.09
C LEU A 306 1.36 16.64 -30.32
N SER A 307 1.94 16.29 -31.44
CA SER A 307 1.71 17.06 -32.69
C SER A 307 0.25 16.99 -33.19
N THR A 308 -0.51 15.99 -32.70
CA THR A 308 -1.90 15.72 -33.10
C THR A 308 -2.92 15.89 -31.96
N ALA A 309 -2.49 15.91 -30.69
CA ALA A 309 -3.36 15.99 -29.53
C ALA A 309 -3.19 17.33 -28.81
N ASN A 310 -4.25 18.13 -28.76
CA ASN A 310 -4.27 19.39 -28.02
C ASN A 310 -4.34 19.24 -26.50
N GLU A 311 -4.43 18.00 -25.97
CA GLU A 311 -4.66 17.77 -24.55
C GLU A 311 -3.64 16.78 -23.97
N GLU A 312 -2.64 17.29 -23.25
CA GLU A 312 -1.61 16.49 -22.55
C GLU A 312 -2.23 15.45 -21.59
N LYS A 313 -3.39 15.77 -21.00
CA LYS A 313 -4.11 14.89 -20.07
C LYS A 313 -4.70 13.60 -20.69
N GLU A 314 -4.78 13.53 -22.02
CA GLU A 314 -5.23 12.32 -22.73
C GLU A 314 -4.13 11.30 -22.93
N ASN A 315 -2.89 11.64 -22.58
CA ASN A 315 -1.72 10.80 -22.73
C ASN A 315 -1.29 10.22 -21.39
N ALA A 316 -0.96 8.94 -21.35
CA ALA A 316 -0.47 8.26 -20.16
C ALA A 316 0.76 7.40 -20.46
N VAL A 317 1.74 7.45 -19.58
CA VAL A 317 2.89 6.53 -19.57
C VAL A 317 2.72 5.59 -18.39
N VAL A 318 2.60 4.28 -18.66
CA VAL A 318 2.42 3.25 -17.63
C VAL A 318 3.72 2.48 -17.47
N LEU A 319 4.27 2.48 -16.26
CA LEU A 319 5.49 1.76 -15.91
C LEU A 319 5.16 0.41 -15.28
N CYS A 320 5.58 -0.68 -15.91
CA CYS A 320 5.51 -2.02 -15.32
C CYS A 320 6.61 -2.22 -14.26
N ASN A 321 7.75 -1.53 -14.43
CA ASN A 321 8.83 -1.46 -13.44
C ASN A 321 8.95 -0.04 -12.91
N GLU A 322 8.59 0.19 -11.66
CA GLU A 322 8.59 1.50 -11.01
C GLU A 322 9.99 2.12 -10.89
N ALA A 323 11.05 1.31 -10.90
CA ALA A 323 12.43 1.80 -10.89
C ALA A 323 12.78 2.65 -12.11
N LEU A 324 11.99 2.55 -13.20
CA LEU A 324 12.18 3.38 -14.42
C LEU A 324 11.60 4.79 -14.29
N LEU A 325 11.01 5.16 -13.15
CA LEU A 325 10.42 6.50 -12.99
C LEU A 325 11.43 7.61 -13.32
N LEU A 326 12.62 7.59 -12.73
CA LEU A 326 13.63 8.62 -12.98
C LEU A 326 14.15 8.65 -14.45
N PRO A 327 14.54 7.49 -15.04
CA PRO A 327 14.88 7.46 -16.47
C PRO A 327 13.80 8.01 -17.38
N VAL A 328 12.52 7.70 -17.10
CA VAL A 328 11.37 8.21 -17.86
C VAL A 328 11.21 9.70 -17.68
N LEU A 329 11.26 10.22 -16.46
CA LEU A 329 11.15 11.67 -16.19
C LEU A 329 12.25 12.47 -16.89
N HIS A 330 13.48 11.97 -16.89
CA HIS A 330 14.59 12.60 -17.61
C HIS A 330 14.47 12.50 -19.13
N SER A 331 13.62 11.62 -19.64
CA SER A 331 13.39 11.44 -21.06
C SER A 331 12.15 12.21 -21.56
N ILE A 332 11.38 12.84 -20.68
CA ILE A 332 10.24 13.66 -21.10
C ILE A 332 10.76 14.92 -21.83
N PRO A 333 10.27 15.22 -23.06
CA PRO A 333 10.65 16.41 -23.79
C PRO A 333 10.25 17.69 -23.05
N GLN A 334 11.04 18.76 -23.24
CA GLN A 334 10.79 20.07 -22.61
C GLN A 334 9.50 20.74 -23.09
N GLU A 335 8.96 20.33 -24.21
CA GLU A 335 7.72 20.81 -24.79
C GLU A 335 6.50 20.38 -23.96
N VAL A 336 6.61 19.29 -23.20
CA VAL A 336 5.58 18.82 -22.26
C VAL A 336 5.60 19.71 -21.02
N LYS A 337 4.53 20.48 -20.83
CA LYS A 337 4.45 21.48 -19.75
C LYS A 337 3.93 20.90 -18.45
N ASN A 338 3.04 19.91 -18.53
CA ASN A 338 2.36 19.35 -17.37
C ASN A 338 2.58 17.85 -17.28
N VAL A 339 3.14 17.40 -16.16
CA VAL A 339 3.36 15.99 -15.87
C VAL A 339 2.76 15.67 -14.51
N ASN A 340 1.83 14.72 -14.49
CA ASN A 340 1.26 14.22 -13.24
C ASN A 340 1.86 12.85 -12.92
N ILE A 341 2.62 12.77 -11.82
CA ILE A 341 3.21 11.52 -11.34
C ILE A 341 2.28 10.89 -10.34
N THR A 342 1.83 9.66 -10.65
CA THR A 342 0.88 8.94 -9.79
C THR A 342 1.54 7.90 -8.88
N MET A 343 2.84 7.73 -9.02
CA MET A 343 3.65 6.81 -8.22
C MET A 343 4.21 7.51 -6.98
N GLY A 344 4.38 6.76 -5.89
CA GLY A 344 5.20 7.21 -4.76
C GLY A 344 6.68 7.17 -5.12
N PHE A 345 7.46 8.08 -4.54
CA PHE A 345 8.91 8.02 -4.62
C PHE A 345 9.46 7.39 -3.33
N PRO A 346 10.27 6.31 -3.42
CA PRO A 346 10.78 5.65 -2.22
C PRO A 346 11.61 6.60 -1.36
N LEU A 347 11.24 6.77 -0.09
CA LEU A 347 11.96 7.63 0.85
C LEU A 347 13.44 7.25 0.93
N ALA A 348 13.76 5.97 0.87
CA ALA A 348 15.13 5.45 0.89
C ALA A 348 16.04 5.99 -0.23
N GLN A 349 15.45 6.46 -1.35
CA GLN A 349 16.20 7.05 -2.48
C GLN A 349 16.33 8.57 -2.36
N THR A 350 15.84 9.17 -1.28
CA THR A 350 15.88 10.63 -1.10
C THR A 350 17.15 11.09 -0.37
N PRO A 351 17.63 12.32 -0.66
CA PRO A 351 18.73 12.92 0.10
C PRO A 351 18.41 13.08 1.59
N VAL A 352 17.14 13.25 1.96
CA VAL A 352 16.72 13.31 3.37
C VAL A 352 17.02 11.98 4.08
N TYR A 353 16.65 10.86 3.47
CA TYR A 353 16.93 9.55 4.03
C TYR A 353 18.44 9.29 4.20
N SER A 354 19.23 9.59 3.16
CA SER A 354 20.69 9.40 3.23
C SER A 354 21.34 10.27 4.31
N PHE A 355 20.81 11.49 4.53
CA PHE A 355 21.26 12.37 5.62
C PHE A 355 20.92 11.79 6.99
N ILE A 356 19.67 11.38 7.21
CA ILE A 356 19.23 10.78 8.48
C ILE A 356 20.01 9.50 8.76
N ASN A 357 20.18 8.64 7.75
CA ASN A 357 20.93 7.40 7.89
C ASN A 357 22.40 7.66 8.24
N ALA A 358 23.05 8.66 7.59
CA ALA A 358 24.41 9.05 7.91
C ALA A 358 24.51 9.63 9.33
N ALA A 359 23.51 10.37 9.81
CA ALA A 359 23.46 10.89 11.19
C ALA A 359 23.26 9.76 12.22
N MET A 360 22.42 8.77 11.91
CA MET A 360 22.25 7.58 12.77
C MET A 360 23.54 6.75 12.81
N GLU A 361 24.14 6.47 11.66
CA GLU A 361 25.40 5.73 11.55
C GLU A 361 26.54 6.42 12.31
N LEU A 362 26.59 7.75 12.27
CA LEU A 362 27.54 8.53 13.04
C LEU A 362 27.42 8.26 14.55
N GLN A 363 26.20 8.17 15.07
CA GLN A 363 25.94 7.99 16.50
C GLN A 363 26.03 6.52 16.95
N THR A 364 25.58 5.58 16.12
CA THR A 364 25.55 4.14 16.47
C THR A 364 26.89 3.45 16.28
N ASN A 365 27.52 3.66 15.12
CA ASN A 365 28.76 2.97 14.74
C ASN A 365 29.97 3.92 14.70
N GLY A 366 29.73 5.20 14.48
CA GLY A 366 30.78 6.20 14.37
C GLY A 366 31.35 6.65 15.70
N TYR A 367 30.53 6.75 16.77
CA TYR A 367 30.98 7.16 18.09
C TYR A 367 31.48 5.98 18.91
N ARG A 368 32.74 6.02 19.31
CA ARG A 368 33.38 5.02 20.16
C ARG A 368 33.31 5.42 21.62
N THR A 369 32.37 4.89 22.38
CA THR A 369 32.14 5.21 23.79
C THR A 369 33.37 4.98 24.67
N ALA A 370 34.15 3.93 24.38
CA ALA A 370 35.38 3.59 25.13
C ALA A 370 36.46 4.68 25.04
N THR A 371 36.51 5.46 23.95
CA THR A 371 37.55 6.48 23.71
C THR A 371 37.00 7.89 23.63
N GLY A 372 35.68 8.08 23.59
CA GLY A 372 35.02 9.34 23.41
C GLY A 372 35.32 10.04 22.07
N ARG A 373 35.59 9.24 21.02
CA ARG A 373 36.02 9.72 19.70
C ARG A 373 35.10 9.21 18.61
N PHE A 374 34.98 9.99 17.53
CA PHE A 374 34.32 9.57 16.30
C PHE A 374 35.31 8.87 15.34
N THR A 375 34.78 8.05 14.44
CA THR A 375 35.56 7.50 13.30
C THR A 375 35.53 8.48 12.14
N TYR A 376 36.67 8.69 11.49
CA TYR A 376 36.77 9.62 10.34
C TYR A 376 35.80 9.25 9.21
N GLU A 377 35.56 7.97 8.95
CA GLU A 377 34.71 7.51 7.87
C GLU A 377 33.28 8.05 8.01
N THR A 378 32.66 7.86 9.16
CA THR A 378 31.31 8.35 9.43
C THR A 378 31.23 9.87 9.52
N VAL A 379 32.25 10.52 10.09
CA VAL A 379 32.38 11.98 10.12
C VAL A 379 32.50 12.55 8.69
N SER A 380 33.38 11.99 7.89
CA SER A 380 33.55 12.43 6.49
C SER A 380 32.29 12.23 5.65
N ALA A 381 31.59 11.10 5.83
CA ALA A 381 30.33 10.82 5.15
C ALA A 381 29.28 11.91 5.42
N ILE A 382 29.08 12.26 6.70
CA ILE A 382 28.09 13.29 7.08
C ILE A 382 28.54 14.71 6.68
N LEU A 383 29.84 15.07 6.82
CA LEU A 383 30.34 16.39 6.42
C LEU A 383 30.29 16.62 4.90
N LYS A 384 30.44 15.59 4.10
CA LYS A 384 30.32 15.65 2.63
C LYS A 384 28.87 15.70 2.16
N HIS A 385 27.93 15.38 3.02
CA HIS A 385 26.52 15.35 2.63
C HIS A 385 26.03 16.77 2.21
N PRO A 386 25.27 16.90 1.09
CA PRO A 386 24.81 18.19 0.59
C PRO A 386 24.07 19.02 1.64
N TYR A 387 23.25 18.42 2.48
CA TYR A 387 22.52 19.13 3.53
C TYR A 387 23.46 19.69 4.61
N THR A 388 24.46 18.93 5.03
CA THR A 388 25.45 19.43 5.99
C THR A 388 26.18 20.65 5.43
N ARG A 389 26.63 20.60 4.17
CA ARG A 389 27.31 21.70 3.50
C ARG A 389 26.42 22.94 3.33
N GLN A 390 25.11 22.73 3.17
CA GLN A 390 24.15 23.81 3.06
C GLN A 390 23.82 24.44 4.42
N LEU A 391 23.83 23.65 5.50
CA LEU A 391 23.50 24.08 6.85
C LEU A 391 24.70 24.60 7.66
N SER A 392 25.95 24.22 7.26
CA SER A 392 27.18 24.64 7.90
C SER A 392 28.24 25.04 6.86
N ILE A 393 28.68 26.28 6.91
CA ILE A 393 29.78 26.78 6.08
C ILE A 393 31.13 26.19 6.48
N ASN A 394 31.23 25.64 7.70
CA ASN A 394 32.44 25.03 8.25
C ASN A 394 32.58 23.57 7.90
N ALA A 395 31.56 22.93 7.34
CA ALA A 395 31.58 21.48 7.05
C ALA A 395 32.68 21.09 6.06
N GLU A 396 32.82 21.84 4.95
CA GLU A 396 33.82 21.54 3.94
C GLU A 396 35.27 21.91 4.40
N PRO A 397 35.54 23.06 5.02
CA PRO A 397 36.83 23.37 5.61
C PRO A 397 37.26 22.34 6.65
N LEU A 398 36.38 21.93 7.54
CA LEU A 398 36.61 20.91 8.57
C LEU A 398 36.98 19.57 7.95
N GLU A 399 36.23 19.11 6.95
CA GLU A 399 36.49 17.86 6.25
C GLU A 399 37.88 17.85 5.59
N ARG A 400 38.24 18.97 4.90
CA ARG A 400 39.55 19.14 4.30
C ARG A 400 40.69 19.14 5.33
N GLU A 401 40.49 19.74 6.49
CA GLU A 401 41.47 19.77 7.59
C GLU A 401 41.68 18.37 8.16
N LEU A 402 40.62 17.65 8.47
CA LEU A 402 40.67 16.26 8.95
C LEU A 402 41.40 15.34 7.98
N THR A 403 41.14 15.51 6.69
CA THR A 403 41.82 14.75 5.62
C THR A 403 43.30 15.11 5.55
N LYS A 404 43.65 16.38 5.54
CA LYS A 404 45.03 16.87 5.46
C LYS A 404 45.88 16.44 6.65
N THR A 405 45.29 16.38 7.84
CA THR A 405 45.99 15.99 9.08
C THR A 405 45.94 14.50 9.35
N ASN A 406 45.35 13.68 8.47
CA ASN A 406 45.10 12.25 8.67
C ASN A 406 44.45 11.93 10.02
N ARG A 407 43.41 12.68 10.39
CA ARG A 407 42.73 12.57 11.67
C ARG A 407 41.72 11.45 11.64
N PHE A 408 42.13 10.19 11.89
CA PHE A 408 41.26 9.01 11.82
C PHE A 408 40.22 8.92 12.96
N TYR A 409 40.54 9.51 14.11
CA TYR A 409 39.68 9.50 15.30
C TYR A 409 39.59 10.90 15.93
N PRO A 410 38.79 11.81 15.30
CA PRO A 410 38.60 13.16 15.84
C PRO A 410 37.83 13.15 17.16
N LEU A 411 38.14 14.08 18.04
CA LEU A 411 37.36 14.36 19.25
C LEU A 411 36.12 15.18 18.92
N PRO A 412 35.02 15.06 19.69
CA PRO A 412 33.84 15.91 19.54
C PRO A 412 34.16 17.40 19.57
N SER A 413 35.13 17.83 20.41
CA SER A 413 35.57 19.24 20.52
C SER A 413 36.22 19.78 19.24
N GLU A 414 36.83 18.90 18.43
CA GLU A 414 37.45 19.25 17.14
C GLU A 414 36.40 19.42 16.02
N LEU A 415 35.20 18.88 16.19
CA LEU A 415 34.12 18.85 15.19
C LEU A 415 33.07 19.95 15.38
N LYS A 416 32.98 20.53 16.58
CA LYS A 416 31.94 21.50 17.00
C LYS A 416 32.28 22.92 16.58
N MET A 417 32.30 23.18 15.26
CA MET A 417 32.76 24.47 14.71
C MET A 417 31.65 25.54 14.61
N ASP A 418 30.39 25.15 14.61
CA ASP A 418 29.21 26.04 14.59
C ASP A 418 28.00 25.38 15.24
N ASP A 419 26.89 26.11 15.37
CA ASP A 419 25.68 25.66 16.05
C ASP A 419 25.08 24.38 15.45
N PHE A 420 25.18 24.18 14.13
CA PHE A 420 24.70 23.00 13.48
C PHE A 420 25.58 21.79 13.78
N LEU A 421 26.91 21.95 13.64
CA LEU A 421 27.87 20.89 13.91
C LEU A 421 27.93 20.57 15.43
N ILE A 422 27.68 21.55 16.32
CA ILE A 422 27.52 21.28 17.73
C ILE A 422 26.38 20.29 17.97
N LYS A 423 25.21 20.51 17.36
CA LYS A 423 24.05 19.60 17.50
C LYS A 423 24.30 18.23 16.88
N LEU A 424 25.04 18.17 15.80
CA LEU A 424 25.33 16.92 15.07
C LEU A 424 26.31 16.02 15.84
N PHE A 425 27.31 16.61 16.53
CA PHE A 425 28.38 15.89 17.24
C PHE A 425 28.24 15.95 18.77
N THR A 426 27.01 16.20 19.26
CA THR A 426 26.70 16.12 20.68
C THR A 426 26.36 14.72 21.08
#